data_f958e89e1bcfbcdb944eccca642d604e
#
_entry.id   f958e89e1bcfbcdb944eccca642d604e
#
_cell.length_a   1.000
_cell.length_b   1.000
_cell.length_c   1.000
_cell.angle_alpha   90.00
_cell.angle_beta   90.00
_cell.angle_gamma   90.00
#
_symmetry.space_group_name_H-M   'P 1'
#
loop_
_entity.id
_entity.type
_entity.pdbx_description
1 polymer ?
#
loop_
_entity_poly.entity_id
_entity_poly.type
_entity_poly.pdbx_seq_one_letter_code
_entity_poly.pdbx_strand_id
1 'polypeptide(L)'
;MRPAWSVILLTTLIGAAQGLFLIVFALDVLRSPPRDFVVLSCGISLALLVAGLAASFFHLGHPERAWRAVAMWRTSWLSREVIVLPAFMAMVLVYAVSESRVAGAIAAVLCLALFVCTAMIYACLKFLQEWHTPLTFVNFVLLGVASGLTLAVPLAVLRYPQFAGPLALAAFGAGALAWIVRVATLIRNARLRPKSTIQSAIGIAQPKIAQKAQGFMGGSFNTREFFHGKPKPVLGAVRWLFLALIFPAPAWLQGWGGGSLEVFLAAFALQFAGLLAERWYFFAEARHPQNLYYQSMA
;
A
#
# COMPACT_ATOMS: atom_id res chain seq x y z
N MET A 1 12.63 9.73 -0.49
CA MET A 1 12.24 9.86 -1.92
C MET A 1 10.95 10.68 -2.04
N ARG A 2 10.62 11.24 -3.21
CA ARG A 2 9.41 12.03 -3.41
C ARG A 2 8.18 11.13 -3.46
N PRO A 3 7.16 11.34 -2.60
CA PRO A 3 5.92 10.58 -2.63
C PRO A 3 5.04 11.01 -3.81
N ALA A 4 4.83 10.14 -4.78
CA ALA A 4 3.92 10.41 -5.91
C ALA A 4 2.49 10.02 -5.51
N TRP A 5 1.55 10.98 -5.52
CA TRP A 5 0.16 10.75 -5.13
C TRP A 5 -0.56 9.70 -5.97
N SER A 6 -0.24 9.62 -7.25
CA SER A 6 -0.77 8.58 -8.15
C SER A 6 -0.42 7.15 -7.68
N VAL A 7 0.83 6.95 -7.24
CA VAL A 7 1.30 5.65 -6.74
C VAL A 7 0.76 5.36 -5.33
N ILE A 8 0.62 6.40 -4.49
CA ILE A 8 0.01 6.28 -3.16
C ILE A 8 -1.44 5.83 -3.30
N LEU A 9 -2.23 6.49 -4.16
CA LEU A 9 -3.62 6.13 -4.42
C LEU A 9 -3.73 4.73 -5.03
N LEU A 10 -2.92 4.41 -6.04
CA LEU A 10 -2.88 3.09 -6.66
C LEU A 10 -2.70 1.99 -5.60
N THR A 11 -1.62 2.05 -4.83
CA THR A 11 -1.27 0.99 -3.88
C THR A 11 -2.24 0.88 -2.71
N THR A 12 -2.82 2.00 -2.26
CA THR A 12 -3.79 2.00 -1.15
C THR A 12 -5.15 1.46 -1.60
N LEU A 13 -5.67 1.90 -2.74
CA LEU A 13 -6.95 1.45 -3.28
C LEU A 13 -6.92 -0.03 -3.65
N ILE A 14 -5.87 -0.45 -4.37
CA ILE A 14 -5.70 -1.87 -4.75
C ILE A 14 -5.55 -2.73 -3.49
N GLY A 15 -4.78 -2.31 -2.50
CA GLY A 15 -4.60 -3.05 -1.25
C GLY A 15 -5.93 -3.29 -0.52
N ALA A 16 -6.76 -2.26 -0.39
CA ALA A 16 -8.08 -2.36 0.23
C ALA A 16 -9.02 -3.30 -0.57
N ALA A 17 -9.01 -3.20 -1.90
CA ALA A 17 -9.78 -4.06 -2.79
C ALA A 17 -9.37 -5.53 -2.69
N GLN A 18 -8.07 -5.81 -2.69
CA GLN A 18 -7.50 -7.15 -2.52
C GLN A 18 -7.91 -7.77 -1.18
N GLY A 19 -7.77 -7.00 -0.09
CA GLY A 19 -8.18 -7.44 1.24
C GLY A 19 -9.68 -7.74 1.29
N LEU A 20 -10.53 -6.85 0.79
CA LEU A 20 -11.98 -7.06 0.74
C LEU A 20 -12.34 -8.32 -0.04
N PHE A 21 -11.78 -8.50 -1.24
CA PHE A 21 -12.05 -9.68 -2.06
C PHE A 21 -11.67 -10.98 -1.35
N LEU A 22 -10.47 -11.05 -0.76
CA LEU A 22 -10.01 -12.26 -0.06
C LEU A 22 -10.94 -12.64 1.10
N ILE A 23 -11.41 -11.66 1.87
CA ILE A 23 -12.32 -11.89 3.00
C ILE A 23 -13.68 -12.37 2.51
N VAL A 24 -14.23 -11.75 1.47
CA VAL A 24 -15.54 -12.13 0.92
C VAL A 24 -15.49 -13.53 0.32
N PHE A 25 -14.43 -13.85 -0.43
CA PHE A 25 -14.25 -15.20 -0.97
C PHE A 25 -14.05 -16.25 0.13
N ALA A 26 -13.26 -15.94 1.17
CA ALA A 26 -13.11 -16.84 2.32
C ALA A 26 -14.46 -17.08 3.04
N LEU A 27 -15.27 -16.05 3.21
CA LEU A 27 -16.63 -16.20 3.76
C LEU A 27 -17.53 -17.04 2.86
N ASP A 28 -17.45 -16.86 1.52
CA ASP A 28 -18.24 -17.67 0.58
C ASP A 28 -17.90 -19.16 0.69
N VAL A 29 -16.64 -19.49 0.82
CA VAL A 29 -16.19 -20.87 0.97
C VAL A 29 -16.60 -21.46 2.33
N LEU A 30 -16.50 -20.69 3.41
CA LEU A 30 -16.63 -21.18 4.77
C LEU A 30 -18.07 -21.07 5.33
N ARG A 31 -18.87 -20.12 4.86
CA ARG A 31 -20.13 -19.71 5.47
C ARG A 31 -21.29 -19.51 4.50
N SER A 32 -21.06 -19.54 3.19
CA SER A 32 -22.06 -19.34 2.15
C SER A 32 -22.95 -18.11 2.43
N PRO A 33 -22.40 -16.90 2.44
CA PRO A 33 -23.13 -15.66 2.73
C PRO A 33 -24.22 -15.39 1.69
N PRO A 34 -25.16 -14.47 1.96
CA PRO A 34 -26.13 -14.02 0.99
C PRO A 34 -25.46 -13.52 -0.28
N ARG A 35 -26.04 -13.86 -1.43
CA ARG A 35 -25.49 -13.51 -2.74
C ARG A 35 -25.30 -12.02 -2.95
N ASP A 36 -26.25 -11.22 -2.50
CA ASP A 36 -26.20 -9.76 -2.60
C ASP A 36 -25.02 -9.15 -1.83
N PHE A 37 -24.60 -9.77 -0.71
CA PHE A 37 -23.37 -9.39 0.00
C PHE A 37 -22.13 -9.66 -0.86
N VAL A 38 -22.05 -10.83 -1.50
CA VAL A 38 -20.88 -11.18 -2.35
C VAL A 38 -20.82 -10.25 -3.56
N VAL A 39 -21.93 -10.05 -4.26
CA VAL A 39 -21.99 -9.18 -5.46
C VAL A 39 -21.65 -7.73 -5.11
N LEU A 40 -22.23 -7.18 -4.04
CA LEU A 40 -21.95 -5.83 -3.58
C LEU A 40 -20.46 -5.66 -3.25
N SER A 41 -19.89 -6.60 -2.51
CA SER A 41 -18.49 -6.54 -2.09
C SER A 41 -17.52 -6.68 -3.27
N CYS A 42 -17.79 -7.58 -4.21
CA CYS A 42 -17.04 -7.70 -5.47
C CYS A 42 -17.14 -6.43 -6.32
N GLY A 43 -18.34 -5.83 -6.41
CA GLY A 43 -18.56 -4.56 -7.10
C GLY A 43 -17.73 -3.42 -6.51
N ILE A 44 -17.69 -3.31 -5.19
CA ILE A 44 -16.86 -2.32 -4.48
C ILE A 44 -15.36 -2.61 -4.70
N SER A 45 -14.93 -3.89 -4.61
CA SER A 45 -13.55 -4.27 -4.93
C SER A 45 -13.17 -3.84 -6.33
N LEU A 46 -14.01 -4.12 -7.33
CA LEU A 46 -13.78 -3.71 -8.72
C LEU A 46 -13.72 -2.19 -8.88
N ALA A 47 -14.60 -1.45 -8.22
CA ALA A 47 -14.59 0.00 -8.25
C ALA A 47 -13.28 0.58 -7.70
N LEU A 48 -12.78 0.04 -6.58
CA LEU A 48 -11.49 0.42 -6.00
C LEU A 48 -10.32 0.05 -6.91
N LEU A 49 -10.34 -1.14 -7.54
CA LEU A 49 -9.31 -1.57 -8.51
C LEU A 49 -9.27 -0.65 -9.73
N VAL A 50 -10.44 -0.31 -10.29
CA VAL A 50 -10.56 0.63 -11.43
C VAL A 50 -10.04 2.01 -11.04
N ALA A 51 -10.45 2.53 -9.88
CA ALA A 51 -9.99 3.83 -9.39
C ALA A 51 -8.46 3.85 -9.15
N GLY A 52 -7.90 2.78 -8.57
CA GLY A 52 -6.47 2.62 -8.40
C GLY A 52 -5.72 2.56 -9.73
N LEU A 53 -6.21 1.77 -10.67
CA LEU A 53 -5.63 1.68 -12.01
C LEU A 53 -5.70 3.04 -12.73
N ALA A 54 -6.83 3.75 -12.67
CA ALA A 54 -6.97 5.08 -13.23
C ALA A 54 -5.98 6.06 -12.62
N ALA A 55 -5.78 6.03 -11.30
CA ALA A 55 -4.78 6.85 -10.62
C ALA A 55 -3.36 6.61 -11.17
N SER A 56 -3.04 5.38 -11.58
CA SER A 56 -1.72 5.05 -12.12
C SER A 56 -1.37 5.78 -13.41
N PHE A 57 -2.35 6.14 -14.22
CA PHE A 57 -2.09 6.85 -15.47
C PHE A 57 -1.55 8.29 -15.27
N PHE A 58 -1.81 8.90 -14.11
CA PHE A 58 -1.36 10.27 -13.82
C PHE A 58 0.15 10.42 -13.56
N HIS A 59 0.91 9.33 -13.46
CA HIS A 59 2.37 9.40 -13.36
C HIS A 59 3.10 8.90 -14.63
N LEU A 60 2.36 8.47 -15.63
CA LEU A 60 2.93 8.04 -16.89
C LEU A 60 3.23 9.26 -17.77
N GLY A 61 4.50 9.41 -18.17
CA GLY A 61 4.87 10.45 -19.13
C GLY A 61 4.25 10.25 -20.52
N HIS A 62 3.97 8.98 -20.89
CA HIS A 62 3.40 8.57 -22.17
C HIS A 62 2.36 7.47 -21.95
N PRO A 63 1.14 7.81 -21.49
CA PRO A 63 0.11 6.81 -21.17
C PRO A 63 -0.31 5.97 -22.40
N GLU A 64 -0.22 6.49 -23.60
CA GLU A 64 -0.47 5.78 -24.86
C GLU A 64 0.49 4.61 -25.13
N ARG A 65 1.61 4.59 -24.39
CA ARG A 65 2.65 3.54 -24.49
C ARG A 65 2.60 2.56 -23.31
N ALA A 66 1.64 2.68 -22.40
CA ALA A 66 1.54 1.87 -21.19
C ALA A 66 1.54 0.35 -21.48
N TRP A 67 0.97 -0.07 -22.60
CA TRP A 67 0.99 -1.47 -23.04
C TRP A 67 2.38 -2.08 -23.17
N ARG A 68 3.43 -1.25 -23.43
CA ARG A 68 4.83 -1.71 -23.49
C ARG A 68 5.36 -2.21 -22.15
N ALA A 69 4.73 -1.79 -21.05
CA ALA A 69 5.13 -2.23 -19.72
C ALA A 69 5.04 -3.75 -19.54
N VAL A 70 4.21 -4.44 -20.34
CA VAL A 70 4.08 -5.91 -20.34
C VAL A 70 5.33 -6.62 -20.85
N ALA A 71 6.11 -5.98 -21.75
CA ALA A 71 7.18 -6.64 -22.49
C ALA A 71 8.27 -7.28 -21.61
N MET A 72 8.56 -6.70 -20.45
CA MET A 72 9.65 -7.13 -19.57
C MET A 72 9.15 -8.04 -18.40
N TRP A 73 8.07 -8.80 -18.60
CA TRP A 73 7.44 -9.60 -17.54
C TRP A 73 8.36 -10.65 -16.89
N ARG A 74 9.39 -11.12 -17.59
CA ARG A 74 10.36 -12.09 -17.05
C ARG A 74 11.30 -11.49 -16.01
N THR A 75 11.61 -10.21 -16.10
CA THR A 75 12.63 -9.54 -15.27
C THR A 75 12.07 -8.44 -14.38
N SER A 76 10.93 -7.83 -14.73
CA SER A 76 10.35 -6.68 -14.04
C SER A 76 9.10 -7.06 -13.23
N TRP A 77 9.10 -6.73 -11.94
CA TRP A 77 7.93 -6.90 -11.07
C TRP A 77 6.78 -5.97 -11.47
N LEU A 78 7.08 -4.76 -11.93
CA LEU A 78 6.08 -3.84 -12.48
C LEU A 78 5.37 -4.44 -13.70
N SER A 79 6.11 -5.08 -14.61
CA SER A 79 5.51 -5.74 -15.78
C SER A 79 4.58 -6.88 -15.38
N ARG A 80 4.92 -7.63 -14.33
CA ARG A 80 4.06 -8.68 -13.77
C ARG A 80 2.79 -8.09 -13.15
N GLU A 81 2.91 -6.98 -12.39
CA GLU A 81 1.76 -6.27 -11.82
C GLU A 81 0.78 -5.82 -12.90
N VAL A 82 1.29 -5.24 -14.00
CA VAL A 82 0.47 -4.77 -15.14
C VAL A 82 -0.30 -5.93 -15.83
N ILE A 83 0.19 -7.17 -15.75
CA ILE A 83 -0.50 -8.36 -16.26
C ILE A 83 -1.48 -8.90 -15.22
N VAL A 84 -1.03 -9.06 -13.98
CA VAL A 84 -1.80 -9.74 -12.93
C VAL A 84 -3.00 -8.89 -12.49
N LEU A 85 -2.87 -7.56 -12.44
CA LEU A 85 -3.95 -6.68 -12.00
C LEU A 85 -5.20 -6.78 -12.91
N PRO A 86 -5.12 -6.62 -14.24
CA PRO A 86 -6.29 -6.81 -15.11
C PRO A 86 -6.84 -8.23 -15.09
N ALA A 87 -5.97 -9.24 -14.99
CA ALA A 87 -6.40 -10.64 -14.88
C ALA A 87 -7.19 -10.87 -13.58
N PHE A 88 -6.73 -10.32 -12.46
CA PHE A 88 -7.45 -10.33 -11.18
C PHE A 88 -8.81 -9.65 -11.29
N MET A 89 -8.85 -8.44 -11.87
CA MET A 89 -10.12 -7.70 -12.10
C MET A 89 -11.12 -8.51 -12.93
N ALA A 90 -10.66 -9.12 -14.02
CA ALA A 90 -11.50 -9.96 -14.87
C ALA A 90 -12.07 -11.17 -14.11
N MET A 91 -11.23 -11.85 -13.31
CA MET A 91 -11.67 -13.01 -12.53
C MET A 91 -12.59 -12.64 -11.36
N VAL A 92 -12.42 -11.47 -10.73
CA VAL A 92 -13.39 -10.95 -9.75
C VAL A 92 -14.75 -10.69 -10.42
N LEU A 93 -14.76 -10.11 -11.62
CA LEU A 93 -15.99 -9.90 -12.38
C LEU A 93 -16.66 -11.23 -12.75
N VAL A 94 -15.89 -12.19 -13.28
CA VAL A 94 -16.42 -13.53 -13.61
C VAL A 94 -17.00 -14.20 -12.38
N TYR A 95 -16.32 -14.17 -11.24
CA TYR A 95 -16.82 -14.70 -9.97
C TYR A 95 -18.10 -13.99 -9.52
N ALA A 96 -18.12 -12.65 -9.61
CA ALA A 96 -19.30 -11.86 -9.25
C ALA A 96 -20.55 -12.20 -10.07
N VAL A 97 -20.39 -12.56 -11.36
CA VAL A 97 -21.52 -12.88 -12.26
C VAL A 97 -21.87 -14.36 -12.23
N SER A 98 -20.88 -15.26 -12.31
CA SER A 98 -21.09 -16.71 -12.51
C SER A 98 -21.31 -17.51 -11.24
N GLU A 99 -21.03 -16.94 -10.06
CA GLU A 99 -21.06 -17.62 -8.74
C GLU A 99 -20.09 -18.82 -8.65
N SER A 100 -19.21 -18.96 -9.62
CA SER A 100 -18.28 -20.08 -9.69
C SER A 100 -17.19 -19.95 -8.64
N ARG A 101 -17.18 -20.84 -7.64
CA ARG A 101 -16.09 -20.91 -6.65
C ARG A 101 -14.73 -21.19 -7.28
N VAL A 102 -14.71 -21.83 -8.45
CA VAL A 102 -13.46 -22.02 -9.22
C VAL A 102 -12.94 -20.67 -9.71
N ALA A 103 -13.82 -19.82 -10.26
CA ALA A 103 -13.43 -18.46 -10.65
C ALA A 103 -12.94 -17.64 -9.46
N GLY A 104 -13.62 -17.75 -8.30
CA GLY A 104 -13.21 -17.14 -7.05
C GLY A 104 -11.84 -17.62 -6.57
N ALA A 105 -11.55 -18.91 -6.65
CA ALA A 105 -10.25 -19.47 -6.30
C ALA A 105 -9.12 -18.98 -7.22
N ILE A 106 -9.36 -18.92 -8.53
CA ILE A 106 -8.40 -18.33 -9.49
C ILE A 106 -8.17 -16.85 -9.15
N ALA A 107 -9.23 -16.09 -8.89
CA ALA A 107 -9.11 -14.70 -8.47
C ALA A 107 -8.32 -14.56 -7.17
N ALA A 108 -8.49 -15.44 -6.19
CA ALA A 108 -7.73 -15.44 -4.93
C ALA A 108 -6.23 -15.69 -5.17
N VAL A 109 -5.88 -16.64 -6.04
CA VAL A 109 -4.48 -16.88 -6.43
C VAL A 109 -3.89 -15.65 -7.12
N LEU A 110 -4.62 -15.03 -8.05
CA LEU A 110 -4.19 -13.80 -8.72
C LEU A 110 -4.07 -12.62 -7.74
N CYS A 111 -4.96 -12.53 -6.75
CA CYS A 111 -4.90 -11.54 -5.69
C CYS A 111 -3.60 -11.68 -4.85
N LEU A 112 -3.26 -12.90 -4.43
CA LEU A 112 -2.01 -13.18 -3.73
C LEU A 112 -0.79 -12.88 -4.59
N ALA A 113 -0.82 -13.26 -5.88
CA ALA A 113 0.24 -12.93 -6.83
C ALA A 113 0.40 -11.42 -7.01
N LEU A 114 -0.71 -10.66 -7.00
CA LEU A 114 -0.68 -9.21 -7.09
C LEU A 114 -0.04 -8.57 -5.86
N PHE A 115 -0.34 -9.05 -4.63
CA PHE A 115 0.36 -8.61 -3.41
C PHE A 115 1.87 -8.83 -3.51
N VAL A 116 2.29 -10.00 -4.03
CA VAL A 116 3.71 -10.28 -4.27
C VAL A 116 4.30 -9.30 -5.27
N CYS A 117 3.65 -9.08 -6.42
CA CYS A 117 4.16 -8.18 -7.46
C CYS A 117 4.33 -6.76 -6.92
N THR A 118 3.29 -6.19 -6.31
CA THR A 118 3.30 -4.82 -5.78
C THR A 118 4.36 -4.66 -4.68
N ALA A 119 4.47 -5.57 -3.74
CA ALA A 119 5.48 -5.49 -2.68
C ALA A 119 6.91 -5.65 -3.23
N MET A 120 7.11 -6.54 -4.20
CA MET A 120 8.42 -6.82 -4.77
C MET A 120 8.96 -5.70 -5.67
N ILE A 121 8.11 -4.82 -6.22
CA ILE A 121 8.56 -3.59 -6.90
C ILE A 121 9.50 -2.79 -5.98
N TYR A 122 9.22 -2.75 -4.70
CA TYR A 122 10.02 -2.03 -3.69
C TYR A 122 11.06 -2.93 -3.01
N ALA A 123 10.66 -4.12 -2.58
CA ALA A 123 11.52 -5.02 -1.81
C ALA A 123 12.72 -5.57 -2.60
N CYS A 124 12.66 -5.60 -3.93
CA CYS A 124 13.78 -6.03 -4.77
C CYS A 124 14.91 -4.98 -4.88
N LEU A 125 14.67 -3.73 -4.48
CA LEU A 125 15.62 -2.62 -4.60
C LEU A 125 16.67 -2.67 -3.48
N LYS A 126 17.73 -3.45 -3.67
CA LYS A 126 18.77 -3.70 -2.66
C LYS A 126 19.49 -2.45 -2.14
N PHE A 127 19.51 -1.38 -2.92
CA PHE A 127 20.15 -0.10 -2.55
C PHE A 127 19.25 0.76 -1.65
N LEU A 128 17.94 0.52 -1.61
CA LEU A 128 17.00 1.17 -0.69
C LEU A 128 16.80 0.28 0.54
N GLN A 129 17.64 0.47 1.56
CA GLN A 129 17.68 -0.41 2.74
C GLN A 129 16.37 -0.44 3.51
N GLU A 130 15.63 0.68 3.52
CA GLU A 130 14.31 0.81 4.16
C GLU A 130 13.28 -0.11 3.51
N TRP A 131 13.35 -0.30 2.18
CA TRP A 131 12.41 -1.12 1.43
C TRP A 131 12.86 -2.57 1.25
N HIS A 132 14.18 -2.79 1.17
CA HIS A 132 14.76 -4.12 0.95
C HIS A 132 14.69 -4.98 2.23
N THR A 133 13.49 -5.46 2.55
CA THR A 133 13.22 -6.31 3.71
C THR A 133 11.94 -7.12 3.49
N PRO A 134 11.85 -8.36 4.03
CA PRO A 134 10.60 -9.14 4.03
C PRO A 134 9.43 -8.40 4.70
N LEU A 135 9.71 -7.50 5.65
CA LEU A 135 8.69 -6.70 6.31
C LEU A 135 7.92 -5.80 5.34
N THR A 136 8.53 -5.39 4.22
CA THR A 136 7.83 -4.65 3.16
C THR A 136 6.68 -5.48 2.61
N PHE A 137 6.93 -6.73 2.23
CA PHE A 137 5.88 -7.64 1.76
C PHE A 137 4.81 -7.87 2.84
N VAL A 138 5.24 -8.18 4.07
CA VAL A 138 4.31 -8.44 5.18
C VAL A 138 3.41 -7.23 5.46
N ASN A 139 3.95 -6.00 5.45
CA ASN A 139 3.16 -4.78 5.63
C ASN A 139 2.15 -4.57 4.50
N PHE A 140 2.52 -4.80 3.22
CA PHE A 140 1.57 -4.68 2.11
C PHE A 140 0.38 -5.63 2.27
N VAL A 141 0.64 -6.89 2.62
CA VAL A 141 -0.41 -7.89 2.84
C VAL A 141 -1.27 -7.54 4.06
N LEU A 142 -0.64 -7.30 5.22
CA LEU A 142 -1.39 -7.09 6.46
C LEU A 142 -2.22 -5.80 6.43
N LEU A 143 -1.67 -4.69 5.93
CA LEU A 143 -2.42 -3.44 5.80
C LEU A 143 -3.55 -3.57 4.79
N GLY A 144 -3.33 -4.30 3.67
CA GLY A 144 -4.38 -4.60 2.70
C GLY A 144 -5.50 -5.45 3.31
N VAL A 145 -5.17 -6.55 3.99
CA VAL A 145 -6.15 -7.43 4.66
C VAL A 145 -6.90 -6.68 5.77
N ALA A 146 -6.19 -5.91 6.60
CA ALA A 146 -6.82 -5.13 7.67
C ALA A 146 -7.82 -4.10 7.12
N SER A 147 -7.45 -3.38 6.04
CA SER A 147 -8.35 -2.40 5.41
C SER A 147 -9.54 -3.07 4.72
N GLY A 148 -9.32 -4.22 4.08
CA GLY A 148 -10.39 -5.02 3.49
C GLY A 148 -11.38 -5.54 4.52
N LEU A 149 -10.90 -6.03 5.67
CA LEU A 149 -11.75 -6.43 6.80
C LEU A 149 -12.55 -5.26 7.33
N THR A 150 -11.92 -4.12 7.59
CA THR A 150 -12.61 -2.92 8.08
C THR A 150 -13.68 -2.46 7.09
N LEU A 151 -13.44 -2.56 5.78
CA LEU A 151 -14.43 -2.24 4.74
C LEU A 151 -15.54 -3.29 4.65
N ALA A 152 -15.24 -4.57 4.91
CA ALA A 152 -16.24 -5.64 4.90
C ALA A 152 -17.30 -5.50 6.01
N VAL A 153 -16.96 -4.88 7.17
CA VAL A 153 -17.89 -4.71 8.29
C VAL A 153 -19.13 -3.90 7.91
N PRO A 154 -19.05 -2.66 7.39
CA PRO A 154 -20.23 -1.89 7.00
C PRO A 154 -21.05 -2.58 5.88
N LEU A 155 -20.40 -3.33 4.99
CA LEU A 155 -21.08 -4.10 3.95
C LEU A 155 -21.87 -5.27 4.56
N ALA A 156 -21.30 -5.90 5.60
CA ALA A 156 -22.00 -6.93 6.35
C ALA A 156 -23.18 -6.36 7.14
N VAL A 157 -23.05 -5.20 7.77
CA VAL A 157 -24.19 -4.52 8.42
C VAL A 157 -25.36 -4.34 7.44
N LEU A 158 -25.07 -4.01 6.20
CA LEU A 158 -26.08 -3.79 5.16
C LEU A 158 -26.69 -5.08 4.61
N ARG A 159 -25.90 -6.15 4.40
CA ARG A 159 -26.33 -7.32 3.62
C ARG A 159 -26.13 -8.68 4.32
N TYR A 160 -25.40 -8.72 5.43
CA TYR A 160 -25.11 -9.93 6.20
C TYR A 160 -24.92 -9.63 7.70
N PRO A 161 -25.96 -9.04 8.38
CA PRO A 161 -25.82 -8.45 9.73
C PRO A 161 -25.28 -9.40 10.78
N GLN A 162 -25.64 -10.68 10.72
CA GLN A 162 -25.18 -11.72 11.66
C GLN A 162 -23.65 -11.93 11.65
N PHE A 163 -22.95 -11.49 10.60
CA PHE A 163 -21.50 -11.58 10.50
C PHE A 163 -20.78 -10.26 10.76
N ALA A 164 -21.48 -9.15 10.96
CA ALA A 164 -20.86 -7.85 11.23
C ALA A 164 -19.97 -7.89 12.48
N GLY A 165 -20.45 -8.48 13.60
CA GLY A 165 -19.67 -8.62 14.82
C GLY A 165 -18.40 -9.47 14.65
N PRO A 166 -18.49 -10.71 14.14
CA PRO A 166 -17.31 -11.53 13.83
C PRO A 166 -16.30 -10.83 12.91
N LEU A 167 -16.77 -10.11 11.89
CA LEU A 167 -15.88 -9.34 10.98
C LEU A 167 -15.24 -8.15 11.70
N ALA A 168 -15.96 -7.45 12.57
CA ALA A 168 -15.40 -6.35 13.36
C ALA A 168 -14.28 -6.84 14.29
N LEU A 169 -14.49 -8.00 14.94
CA LEU A 169 -13.45 -8.63 15.76
C LEU A 169 -12.22 -9.05 14.92
N ALA A 170 -12.44 -9.63 13.74
CA ALA A 170 -11.37 -9.98 12.83
C ALA A 170 -10.62 -8.73 12.32
N ALA A 171 -11.34 -7.65 12.01
CA ALA A 171 -10.75 -6.36 11.61
C ALA A 171 -9.89 -5.77 12.72
N PHE A 172 -10.36 -5.85 13.97
CA PHE A 172 -9.57 -5.43 15.13
C PHE A 172 -8.27 -6.24 15.25
N GLY A 173 -8.34 -7.56 15.22
CA GLY A 173 -7.16 -8.43 15.33
C GLY A 173 -6.16 -8.21 14.19
N ALA A 174 -6.64 -8.16 12.93
CA ALA A 174 -5.79 -7.91 11.77
C ALA A 174 -5.19 -6.49 11.80
N GLY A 175 -5.97 -5.49 12.20
CA GLY A 175 -5.51 -4.11 12.37
C GLY A 175 -4.41 -3.99 13.41
N ALA A 176 -4.59 -4.63 14.58
CA ALA A 176 -3.58 -4.68 15.63
C ALA A 176 -2.27 -5.32 15.14
N LEU A 177 -2.38 -6.47 14.47
CA LEU A 177 -1.22 -7.17 13.90
C LEU A 177 -0.50 -6.32 12.86
N ALA A 178 -1.24 -5.72 11.92
CA ALA A 178 -0.69 -4.83 10.90
C ALA A 178 0.04 -3.63 11.54
N TRP A 179 -0.55 -3.04 12.58
CA TRP A 179 0.03 -1.93 13.33
C TRP A 179 1.33 -2.33 14.02
N ILE A 180 1.36 -3.47 14.73
CA ILE A 180 2.55 -4.00 15.41
C ILE A 180 3.69 -4.22 14.40
N VAL A 181 3.41 -4.86 13.27
CA VAL A 181 4.42 -5.14 12.25
C VAL A 181 4.92 -3.83 11.60
N ARG A 182 4.03 -2.85 11.41
CA ARG A 182 4.44 -1.55 10.89
C ARG A 182 5.33 -0.79 11.89
N VAL A 183 5.00 -0.81 13.16
CA VAL A 183 5.85 -0.24 14.23
C VAL A 183 7.21 -0.94 14.28
N ALA A 184 7.23 -2.27 14.23
CA ALA A 184 8.48 -3.03 14.16
C ALA A 184 9.34 -2.62 12.96
N THR A 185 8.71 -2.38 11.79
CA THR A 185 9.40 -1.88 10.60
C THR A 185 10.01 -0.49 10.83
N LEU A 186 9.28 0.42 11.48
CA LEU A 186 9.79 1.76 11.81
C LEU A 186 10.99 1.69 12.76
N ILE A 187 10.91 0.84 13.79
CA ILE A 187 11.99 0.62 14.75
C ILE A 187 13.22 0.04 14.03
N ARG A 188 13.02 -0.94 13.16
CA ARG A 188 14.11 -1.49 12.33
C ARG A 188 14.74 -0.41 11.46
N ASN A 189 13.92 0.38 10.75
CA ASN A 189 14.41 1.41 9.85
C ASN A 189 15.17 2.52 10.58
N ALA A 190 14.73 2.90 11.78
CA ALA A 190 15.45 3.88 12.63
C ALA A 190 16.85 3.41 13.08
N ARG A 191 17.10 2.08 13.08
CA ARG A 191 18.40 1.49 13.45
C ARG A 191 19.30 1.20 12.26
N LEU A 192 18.85 1.48 11.02
CA LEU A 192 19.66 1.24 9.83
C LEU A 192 20.89 2.14 9.81
N ARG A 193 22.04 1.51 9.53
CA ARG A 193 23.27 2.23 9.21
C ARG A 193 23.42 2.31 7.69
N PRO A 194 23.62 3.53 7.14
CA PRO A 194 23.84 3.67 5.70
C PRO A 194 25.04 2.83 5.24
N LYS A 195 24.89 2.09 4.15
CA LYS A 195 25.99 1.31 3.55
C LYS A 195 27.00 2.19 2.85
N SER A 196 26.59 3.39 2.43
CA SER A 196 27.43 4.38 1.75
C SER A 196 27.50 5.64 2.58
N THR A 197 28.66 6.25 2.63
CA THR A 197 28.93 7.56 3.23
C THR A 197 29.40 8.52 2.14
N ILE A 198 29.43 9.81 2.43
CA ILE A 198 29.97 10.78 1.47
C ILE A 198 31.42 10.47 1.08
N GLN A 199 32.21 10.00 2.05
CA GLN A 199 33.62 9.61 1.86
C GLN A 199 33.72 8.44 0.88
N SER A 200 32.92 7.38 1.07
CA SER A 200 32.92 6.22 0.17
C SER A 200 32.33 6.54 -1.21
N ALA A 201 31.41 7.50 -1.28
CA ALA A 201 30.78 7.90 -2.55
C ALA A 201 31.71 8.67 -3.47
N ILE A 202 32.63 9.49 -2.94
CA ILE A 202 33.57 10.31 -3.73
C ILE A 202 35.01 9.83 -3.62
N GLY A 203 35.30 8.79 -2.84
CA GLY A 203 36.64 8.21 -2.69
C GLY A 203 37.63 9.08 -1.92
N ILE A 204 37.15 10.03 -1.10
CA ILE A 204 38.00 10.95 -0.33
C ILE A 204 37.84 10.68 1.15
N ALA A 205 38.94 10.36 1.85
CA ALA A 205 38.95 10.00 3.27
C ALA A 205 38.87 11.17 4.25
N GLN A 206 38.58 12.39 3.82
CA GLN A 206 38.49 13.56 4.68
C GLN A 206 37.25 13.48 5.61
N PRO A 207 37.37 13.84 6.89
CA PRO A 207 36.26 13.77 7.84
C PRO A 207 35.16 14.80 7.57
N LYS A 208 35.51 15.97 7.03
CA LYS A 208 34.58 17.03 6.66
C LYS A 208 34.61 17.28 5.16
N ILE A 209 33.51 16.90 4.50
CA ILE A 209 33.31 17.12 3.06
C ILE A 209 32.06 17.97 2.92
N ALA A 210 32.18 19.12 2.24
CA ALA A 210 31.08 20.02 1.99
C ALA A 210 30.97 20.33 0.49
N GLN A 211 29.79 20.18 -0.05
CA GLN A 211 29.48 20.61 -1.40
C GLN A 211 29.49 22.14 -1.47
N LYS A 212 30.34 22.70 -2.31
CA LYS A 212 30.45 24.17 -2.50
C LYS A 212 29.51 24.69 -3.57
N ALA A 213 29.24 23.89 -4.61
CA ALA A 213 28.31 24.21 -5.68
C ALA A 213 27.68 22.95 -6.25
N GLN A 214 26.49 23.07 -6.80
CA GLN A 214 25.77 21.97 -7.50
C GLN A 214 26.14 21.89 -8.99
N GLY A 215 26.93 22.80 -9.51
CA GLY A 215 27.22 22.97 -10.93
C GLY A 215 26.18 23.83 -11.65
N PHE A 216 26.48 24.17 -12.91
CA PHE A 216 25.67 25.09 -13.71
C PHE A 216 24.26 24.59 -14.03
N MET A 217 24.08 23.28 -14.15
CA MET A 217 22.79 22.68 -14.56
C MET A 217 21.72 22.65 -13.45
N GLY A 218 22.03 23.12 -12.27
CA GLY A 218 21.07 23.26 -11.18
C GLY A 218 20.46 21.98 -10.70
N GLY A 219 19.47 21.49 -10.59
CA GLY A 219 18.95 20.17 -10.20
C GLY A 219 18.59 19.33 -11.42
N SER A 220 19.13 18.14 -11.46
CA SER A 220 18.71 17.09 -12.39
C SER A 220 17.38 16.46 -11.90
N PHE A 221 16.81 15.48 -12.65
CA PHE A 221 15.65 14.72 -12.19
C PHE A 221 15.87 14.08 -10.80
N ASN A 222 17.11 13.73 -10.45
CA ASN A 222 17.50 13.17 -9.15
C ASN A 222 17.09 14.07 -7.99
N THR A 223 17.24 15.39 -8.11
CA THR A 223 16.86 16.35 -7.07
C THR A 223 15.33 16.46 -6.90
N ARG A 224 14.57 16.11 -7.92
CA ARG A 224 13.10 16.09 -7.88
C ARG A 224 12.54 14.77 -7.37
N GLU A 225 13.17 13.64 -7.73
CA GLU A 225 12.63 12.30 -7.45
C GLU A 225 13.18 11.71 -6.15
N PHE A 226 14.43 12.01 -5.78
CA PHE A 226 15.08 11.38 -4.64
C PHE A 226 14.93 12.15 -3.34
N PHE A 227 14.37 13.36 -3.38
CA PHE A 227 14.11 14.17 -2.20
C PHE A 227 12.61 14.42 -2.02
N HIS A 228 12.12 14.31 -0.77
CA HIS A 228 10.73 14.61 -0.45
C HIS A 228 10.47 16.10 -0.25
N GLY A 229 11.50 16.92 -0.05
CA GLY A 229 11.41 18.38 0.09
C GLY A 229 10.62 18.85 1.33
N LYS A 230 10.52 18.03 2.37
CA LYS A 230 9.78 18.36 3.60
C LYS A 230 10.71 18.37 4.81
N PRO A 231 10.53 19.31 5.76
CA PRO A 231 11.34 19.37 6.96
C PRO A 231 11.06 18.19 7.91
N LYS A 232 12.05 17.83 8.74
CA LYS A 232 11.97 16.70 9.70
C LYS A 232 10.72 16.71 10.60
N PRO A 233 10.22 17.86 11.11
CA PRO A 233 8.99 17.88 11.91
C PRO A 233 7.76 17.37 11.17
N VAL A 234 7.65 17.67 9.86
CA VAL A 234 6.53 17.18 9.02
C VAL A 234 6.57 15.65 8.90
N LEU A 235 7.76 15.06 8.70
CA LEU A 235 7.88 13.59 8.68
C LEU A 235 7.47 12.99 10.03
N GLY A 236 7.90 13.62 11.14
CA GLY A 236 7.47 13.22 12.48
C GLY A 236 5.97 13.30 12.68
N ALA A 237 5.34 14.39 12.27
CA ALA A 237 3.89 14.58 12.36
C ALA A 237 3.13 13.54 11.52
N VAL A 238 3.53 13.32 10.27
CA VAL A 238 2.89 12.31 9.40
C VAL A 238 3.04 10.90 9.98
N ARG A 239 4.21 10.58 10.57
CA ARG A 239 4.43 9.29 11.22
C ARG A 239 3.46 9.04 12.37
N TRP A 240 3.27 9.99 13.27
CA TRP A 240 2.34 9.85 14.39
C TRP A 240 0.89 9.87 13.92
N LEU A 241 0.57 10.70 12.92
CA LEU A 241 -0.77 10.75 12.32
C LEU A 241 -1.17 9.38 11.77
N PHE A 242 -0.36 8.77 10.90
CA PHE A 242 -0.76 7.49 10.33
C PHE A 242 -0.79 6.38 11.38
N LEU A 243 0.13 6.38 12.36
CA LEU A 243 0.09 5.39 13.45
C LEU A 243 -1.19 5.48 14.27
N ALA A 244 -1.72 6.69 14.49
CA ALA A 244 -3.00 6.87 15.16
C ALA A 244 -4.19 6.42 14.29
N LEU A 245 -4.16 6.70 12.99
CA LEU A 245 -5.30 6.52 12.09
C LEU A 245 -5.41 5.11 11.49
N ILE A 246 -4.32 4.35 11.33
CA ILE A 246 -4.41 3.01 10.71
C ILE A 246 -5.04 1.95 11.62
N PHE A 247 -4.99 2.12 12.95
CA PHE A 247 -5.57 1.17 13.90
C PHE A 247 -6.18 1.82 15.13
N PRO A 248 -5.47 2.58 16.01
CA PRO A 248 -6.03 3.02 17.29
C PRO A 248 -7.33 3.82 17.18
N ALA A 249 -7.38 4.82 16.30
CA ALA A 249 -8.57 5.66 16.15
C ALA A 249 -9.78 4.89 15.54
N PRO A 250 -9.64 4.12 14.45
CA PRO A 250 -10.71 3.24 13.98
C PRO A 250 -11.17 2.23 15.00
N ALA A 251 -10.26 1.59 15.74
CA ALA A 251 -10.57 0.60 16.75
C ALA A 251 -11.35 1.23 17.93
N TRP A 252 -10.92 2.40 18.38
CA TRP A 252 -11.64 3.15 19.42
C TRP A 252 -13.05 3.52 18.97
N LEU A 253 -13.19 4.04 17.75
CA LEU A 253 -14.49 4.42 17.21
C LEU A 253 -15.45 3.24 17.10
N GLN A 254 -14.98 2.08 16.67
CA GLN A 254 -15.76 0.86 16.58
C GLN A 254 -16.18 0.33 17.97
N GLY A 255 -15.29 0.44 18.97
CA GLY A 255 -15.55 -0.02 20.33
C GLY A 255 -16.62 0.80 21.07
N TRP A 256 -16.71 2.11 20.80
CA TRP A 256 -17.62 3.02 21.50
C TRP A 256 -18.87 3.40 20.70
N GLY A 257 -18.85 3.21 19.39
CA GLY A 257 -19.87 3.75 18.49
C GLY A 257 -21.16 2.94 18.35
N GLY A 258 -21.41 1.94 19.18
CA GLY A 258 -22.69 1.22 19.20
C GLY A 258 -23.00 0.32 17.98
N GLY A 259 -22.02 0.06 17.09
CA GLY A 259 -22.16 -0.88 15.98
C GLY A 259 -23.01 -0.39 14.80
N SER A 260 -23.23 0.92 14.68
CA SER A 260 -24.01 1.49 13.56
C SER A 260 -23.21 1.51 12.25
N LEU A 261 -23.94 1.55 11.13
CA LEU A 261 -23.34 1.62 9.78
C LEU A 261 -22.41 2.84 9.64
N GLU A 262 -22.86 4.00 10.13
CA GLU A 262 -22.13 5.26 10.04
C GLU A 262 -20.78 5.19 10.77
N VAL A 263 -20.78 4.55 11.94
CA VAL A 263 -19.56 4.34 12.75
C VAL A 263 -18.56 3.47 12.00
N PHE A 264 -19.00 2.36 11.40
CA PHE A 264 -18.10 1.49 10.63
C PHE A 264 -17.59 2.15 9.34
N LEU A 265 -18.43 2.94 8.66
CA LEU A 265 -18.00 3.74 7.52
C LEU A 265 -16.98 4.81 7.92
N ALA A 266 -17.22 5.51 9.03
CA ALA A 266 -16.28 6.50 9.56
C ALA A 266 -14.95 5.85 10.00
N ALA A 267 -15.00 4.68 10.62
CA ALA A 267 -13.80 3.91 11.00
C ALA A 267 -12.99 3.51 9.77
N PHE A 268 -13.64 3.03 8.71
CA PHE A 268 -12.93 2.77 7.44
C PHE A 268 -12.35 4.04 6.82
N ALA A 269 -13.09 5.14 6.78
CA ALA A 269 -12.60 6.41 6.24
C ALA A 269 -11.37 6.92 7.00
N LEU A 270 -11.37 6.84 8.34
CA LEU A 270 -10.21 7.19 9.17
C LEU A 270 -9.01 6.28 8.87
N GLN A 271 -9.24 4.95 8.81
CA GLN A 271 -8.19 4.01 8.48
C GLN A 271 -7.63 4.25 7.08
N PHE A 272 -8.47 4.51 6.10
CA PHE A 272 -8.07 4.78 4.73
C PHE A 272 -7.23 6.06 4.62
N ALA A 273 -7.61 7.13 5.31
CA ALA A 273 -6.81 8.34 5.43
C ALA A 273 -5.43 8.05 6.09
N GLY A 274 -5.43 7.21 7.13
CA GLY A 274 -4.20 6.73 7.76
C GLY A 274 -3.32 5.95 6.80
N LEU A 275 -3.89 5.10 5.95
CA LEU A 275 -3.16 4.33 4.95
C LEU A 275 -2.55 5.22 3.85
N LEU A 276 -3.26 6.26 3.41
CA LEU A 276 -2.70 7.25 2.48
C LEU A 276 -1.50 7.97 3.09
N ALA A 277 -1.60 8.37 4.35
CA ALA A 277 -0.49 9.01 5.08
C ALA A 277 0.68 8.02 5.30
N GLU A 278 0.38 6.74 5.57
CA GLU A 278 1.37 5.68 5.72
C GLU A 278 2.12 5.44 4.41
N ARG A 279 1.42 5.34 3.27
CA ARG A 279 2.05 5.19 1.95
C ARG A 279 2.89 6.40 1.60
N TRP A 280 2.41 7.61 1.89
CA TRP A 280 3.21 8.83 1.74
C TRP A 280 4.50 8.73 2.55
N TYR A 281 4.41 8.33 3.82
CA TYR A 281 5.57 8.18 4.70
C TYR A 281 6.51 7.07 4.22
N PHE A 282 5.99 5.94 3.74
CA PHE A 282 6.78 4.85 3.18
C PHE A 282 7.69 5.31 2.04
N PHE A 283 7.20 6.20 1.16
CA PHE A 283 8.04 6.79 0.12
C PHE A 283 9.01 7.82 0.69
N ALA A 284 8.55 8.71 1.55
CA ALA A 284 9.37 9.78 2.10
C ALA A 284 10.52 9.27 3.00
N GLU A 285 10.32 8.16 3.73
CA GLU A 285 11.30 7.56 4.63
C GLU A 285 12.53 7.03 3.86
N ALA A 286 12.36 6.53 2.65
CA ALA A 286 13.42 5.88 1.88
C ALA A 286 14.48 6.89 1.41
N ARG A 287 15.74 6.53 1.62
CA ARG A 287 16.90 7.37 1.29
C ARG A 287 17.66 6.79 0.11
N HIS A 288 17.63 7.50 -1.02
CA HIS A 288 18.40 7.10 -2.18
C HIS A 288 19.90 7.38 -1.97
N PRO A 289 20.82 6.44 -2.28
CA PRO A 289 22.26 6.64 -2.09
C PRO A 289 22.82 7.89 -2.79
N GLN A 290 22.27 8.26 -3.94
CA GLN A 290 22.68 9.47 -4.66
C GLN A 290 22.41 10.78 -3.90
N ASN A 291 21.55 10.77 -2.85
CA ASN A 291 21.33 11.94 -2.01
C ASN A 291 22.61 12.43 -1.31
N LEU A 292 23.64 11.55 -1.19
CA LEU A 292 24.92 11.91 -0.65
C LEU A 292 25.65 13.01 -1.44
N TYR A 293 25.37 13.10 -2.75
CA TYR A 293 26.00 14.11 -3.64
C TYR A 293 25.32 15.48 -3.61
N TYR A 294 24.12 15.60 -2.99
CA TYR A 294 23.28 16.80 -3.03
C TYR A 294 23.03 17.34 -1.63
N GLN A 295 24.09 17.69 -0.91
CA GLN A 295 24.04 18.10 0.50
C GLN A 295 23.15 19.31 0.78
N SER A 296 23.01 20.23 -0.18
CA SER A 296 22.18 21.43 -0.05
C SER A 296 20.67 21.13 -0.13
N MET A 297 20.30 19.91 -0.54
CA MET A 297 18.91 19.45 -0.72
C MET A 297 18.46 18.52 0.41
N ALA A 298 19.37 18.07 1.26
CA ALA A 298 19.14 17.06 2.30
C ALA A 298 18.57 17.65 3.60
#